data_2b4182397012a9d796eef44379e744a0
#
_entry.id   2b4182397012a9d796eef44379e744a0
#
_cell.length_a   1.000
_cell.length_b   1.000
_cell.length_c   1.000
_cell.angle_alpha   90.00
_cell.angle_beta   90.00
_cell.angle_gamma   90.00
#
_symmetry.space_group_name_H-M   'P 1'
#
loop_
_entity.id
_entity.type
_entity.pdbx_description
1 polymer ?
#
loop_
_entity_poly.entity_id
_entity_poly.type
_entity_poly.pdbx_seq_one_letter_code
_entity_poly.pdbx_strand_id
1 'polypeptide(L)'
;MAILVFDMGGSAVKYGVWSQDSLVSKGKFITPNTWEEMKAQLQQVRASVDEEIEGVGISAPGAVNAQERRIDGISAIPYIHGFDIYSELEAAFGVPVTIENDANCAGMAEFYQGAGKEFQQAAFVVIGTGVGGTLFQNGELVRGAHLYGGEFGLMILDQGKTFSQLGTAVQMAWRYCDRIGVDRTTITGEEVFQRAEDGDAIAIEEVNKFYNYLAQGLFSIQFAFDPEVIIIGGGVSAKKGLLEEVDQRLKKMLANQALTDFVPLIKLCDYRNDANLVGAAANFQALYPRNSR
;
A
#
# COMPACT_ATOMS: atom_id res chain seq x y z
N MET A 1 -13.46 8.65 22.60
CA MET A 1 -12.07 9.11 22.37
C MET A 1 -11.72 8.82 20.93
N ALA A 2 -11.08 9.75 20.26
CA ALA A 2 -10.83 9.70 18.84
C ALA A 2 -9.32 9.73 18.54
N ILE A 3 -8.91 9.24 17.38
CA ILE A 3 -7.53 9.30 16.89
C ILE A 3 -7.53 10.20 15.67
N LEU A 4 -6.70 11.25 15.68
CA LEU A 4 -6.48 12.05 14.48
C LEU A 4 -5.50 11.32 13.58
N VAL A 5 -5.85 11.14 12.31
CA VAL A 5 -5.03 10.37 11.39
C VAL A 5 -4.62 11.19 10.17
N PHE A 6 -3.38 10.99 9.73
CA PHE A 6 -2.81 11.62 8.54
C PHE A 6 -2.20 10.59 7.59
N ASP A 7 -2.29 10.86 6.30
CA ASP A 7 -1.60 10.14 5.23
C ASP A 7 -0.74 11.15 4.45
N MET A 8 0.56 11.14 4.73
CA MET A 8 1.53 12.07 4.14
C MET A 8 1.94 11.60 2.76
N GLY A 9 1.25 12.06 1.72
CA GLY A 9 1.61 11.81 0.33
C GLY A 9 2.47 12.93 -0.29
N GLY A 10 3.22 12.62 -1.34
CA GLY A 10 4.09 13.59 -2.02
C GLY A 10 3.36 14.78 -2.65
N SER A 11 2.10 14.63 -3.07
CA SER A 11 1.30 15.70 -3.68
C SER A 11 0.28 16.31 -2.72
N ALA A 12 -0.25 15.52 -1.80
CA ALA A 12 -1.25 15.95 -0.83
C ALA A 12 -1.16 15.12 0.44
N VAL A 13 -1.44 15.76 1.57
CA VAL A 13 -1.67 15.12 2.86
C VAL A 13 -3.17 14.96 3.04
N LYS A 14 -3.63 13.72 3.23
CA LYS A 14 -5.01 13.44 3.64
C LYS A 14 -5.09 13.37 5.15
N TYR A 15 -6.25 13.63 5.71
CA TYR A 15 -6.50 13.50 7.14
C TYR A 15 -7.93 13.06 7.42
N GLY A 16 -8.16 12.61 8.64
CA GLY A 16 -9.47 12.27 9.16
C GLY A 16 -9.42 12.01 10.66
N VAL A 17 -10.58 11.80 11.24
CA VAL A 17 -10.73 11.40 12.63
C VAL A 17 -11.26 9.97 12.67
N TRP A 18 -10.54 9.08 13.32
CA TRP A 18 -10.98 7.72 13.59
C TRP A 18 -11.73 7.68 14.91
N SER A 19 -13.03 7.44 14.86
CA SER A 19 -13.91 7.40 16.00
C SER A 19 -14.98 6.33 15.84
N GLN A 20 -15.28 5.56 16.88
CA GLN A 20 -16.29 4.50 16.86
C GLN A 20 -16.14 3.53 15.68
N ASP A 21 -14.91 3.06 15.46
CA ASP A 21 -14.52 2.15 14.37
C ASP A 21 -14.88 2.64 12.95
N SER A 22 -14.92 3.95 12.79
CA SER A 22 -15.18 4.59 11.51
C SER A 22 -14.31 5.84 11.30
N LEU A 23 -14.03 6.12 10.02
CA LEU A 23 -13.29 7.31 9.60
C LEU A 23 -14.27 8.43 9.27
N VAL A 24 -14.22 9.51 10.06
CA VAL A 24 -15.08 10.69 9.92
C VAL A 24 -14.24 11.96 9.71
N SER A 25 -14.88 13.07 9.42
CA SER A 25 -14.24 14.40 9.31
C SER A 25 -13.03 14.42 8.37
N LYS A 26 -13.18 13.79 7.18
CA LYS A 26 -12.09 13.68 6.19
C LYS A 26 -11.81 14.98 5.44
N GLY A 27 -10.52 15.22 5.19
CA GLY A 27 -10.08 16.32 4.34
C GLY A 27 -8.70 16.06 3.74
N LYS A 28 -8.20 17.04 3.03
CA LYS A 28 -6.83 17.05 2.49
C LYS A 28 -6.32 18.46 2.29
N PHE A 29 -4.99 18.60 2.27
CA PHE A 29 -4.29 19.81 1.85
C PHE A 29 -3.11 19.45 0.94
N ILE A 30 -2.61 20.43 0.17
CA ILE A 30 -1.43 20.23 -0.70
C ILE A 30 -0.22 20.04 0.19
N THR A 31 0.63 19.07 -0.14
CA THR A 31 1.86 18.80 0.60
C THR A 31 2.76 20.03 0.57
N PRO A 32 3.13 20.60 1.73
CA PRO A 32 3.99 21.77 1.81
C PRO A 32 5.41 21.47 1.35
N ASN A 33 6.20 22.52 1.10
CA ASN A 33 7.57 22.39 0.64
C ASN A 33 8.61 22.28 1.75
N THR A 34 8.22 22.57 3.00
CA THR A 34 9.12 22.58 4.16
C THR A 34 8.49 21.88 5.36
N TRP A 35 9.33 21.41 6.28
CA TRP A 35 8.88 20.79 7.52
C TRP A 35 8.08 21.75 8.41
N GLU A 36 8.49 23.02 8.51
CA GLU A 36 7.81 24.01 9.32
C GLU A 36 6.39 24.30 8.80
N GLU A 37 6.24 24.41 7.48
CA GLU A 37 4.91 24.55 6.86
C GLU A 37 4.05 23.29 7.07
N MET A 38 4.65 22.12 6.98
CA MET A 38 3.96 20.85 7.26
C MET A 38 3.43 20.83 8.69
N LYS A 39 4.28 21.12 9.70
CA LYS A 39 3.85 21.18 11.10
C LYS A 39 2.71 22.18 11.31
N ALA A 40 2.81 23.37 10.71
CA ALA A 40 1.77 24.39 10.82
C ALA A 40 0.42 23.90 10.25
N GLN A 41 0.42 23.24 9.08
CA GLN A 41 -0.80 22.69 8.50
C GLN A 41 -1.39 21.55 9.35
N LEU A 42 -0.55 20.66 9.87
CA LEU A 42 -1.00 19.59 10.77
C LEU A 42 -1.63 20.14 12.06
N GLN A 43 -1.03 21.17 12.66
CA GLN A 43 -1.58 21.86 13.83
C GLN A 43 -2.90 22.59 13.52
N GLN A 44 -3.01 23.19 12.33
CA GLN A 44 -4.26 23.82 11.89
C GLN A 44 -5.39 22.79 11.76
N VAL A 45 -5.11 21.62 11.19
CA VAL A 45 -6.08 20.51 11.15
C VAL A 45 -6.46 20.09 12.57
N ARG A 46 -5.48 19.90 13.47
CA ARG A 46 -5.77 19.56 14.88
C ARG A 46 -6.67 20.58 15.57
N ALA A 47 -6.42 21.88 15.33
CA ALA A 47 -7.23 22.96 15.91
C ALA A 47 -8.66 23.02 15.34
N SER A 48 -8.90 22.46 14.16
CA SER A 48 -10.23 22.39 13.55
C SER A 48 -11.08 21.19 14.01
N VAL A 49 -10.49 20.28 14.79
CA VAL A 49 -11.17 19.09 15.33
C VAL A 49 -11.64 19.39 16.76
N ASP A 50 -12.96 19.45 16.96
CA ASP A 50 -13.58 19.71 18.26
C ASP A 50 -13.52 18.53 19.23
N GLU A 51 -13.31 17.31 18.71
CA GLU A 51 -13.28 16.09 19.50
C GLU A 51 -12.01 15.98 20.35
N GLU A 52 -12.14 15.39 21.53
CA GLU A 52 -10.98 15.04 22.36
C GLU A 52 -10.19 13.92 21.69
N ILE A 53 -8.95 14.23 21.31
CA ILE A 53 -8.03 13.31 20.61
C ILE A 53 -7.12 12.63 21.63
N GLU A 54 -7.11 11.29 21.64
CA GLU A 54 -6.24 10.48 22.49
C GLU A 54 -4.83 10.30 21.92
N GLY A 55 -4.68 10.47 20.59
CA GLY A 55 -3.41 10.38 19.90
C GLY A 55 -3.49 10.67 18.42
N VAL A 56 -2.34 10.60 17.77
CA VAL A 56 -2.19 10.83 16.33
C VAL A 56 -1.53 9.64 15.66
N GLY A 57 -2.18 9.11 14.62
CA GLY A 57 -1.64 8.06 13.74
C GLY A 57 -1.24 8.66 12.39
N ILE A 58 -0.05 8.33 11.90
CA ILE A 58 0.49 8.87 10.65
C ILE A 58 0.93 7.74 9.74
N SER A 59 0.45 7.76 8.50
CA SER A 59 1.00 7.05 7.36
C SER A 59 2.00 7.95 6.66
N ALA A 60 3.23 7.47 6.43
CA ALA A 60 4.28 8.25 5.80
C ALA A 60 5.12 7.40 4.84
N PRO A 61 5.64 8.00 3.75
CA PRO A 61 6.55 7.28 2.85
C PRO A 61 7.94 7.16 3.47
N GLY A 62 8.64 6.06 3.16
CA GLY A 62 10.00 5.77 3.62
C GLY A 62 10.05 4.64 4.66
N ALA A 63 11.25 4.31 5.12
CA ALA A 63 11.49 3.27 6.11
C ALA A 63 11.31 3.83 7.53
N VAL A 64 10.17 3.54 8.16
CA VAL A 64 9.85 4.07 9.50
C VAL A 64 10.58 3.25 10.56
N ASN A 65 11.55 3.87 11.22
CA ASN A 65 12.29 3.32 12.34
C ASN A 65 11.74 3.87 13.67
N ALA A 66 10.76 3.19 14.24
CA ALA A 66 10.11 3.63 15.48
C ALA A 66 11.06 3.59 16.69
N GLN A 67 12.09 2.70 16.69
CA GLN A 67 13.07 2.62 17.78
C GLN A 67 14.00 3.85 17.77
N GLU A 68 14.45 4.26 16.60
CA GLU A 68 15.28 5.45 16.42
C GLU A 68 14.46 6.74 16.27
N ARG A 69 13.11 6.63 16.33
CA ARG A 69 12.14 7.74 16.27
C ARG A 69 12.30 8.61 15.02
N ARG A 70 12.64 8.00 13.87
CA ARG A 70 12.88 8.70 12.60
C ARG A 70 12.36 7.91 11.40
N ILE A 71 12.30 8.58 10.26
CA ILE A 71 12.03 7.97 8.96
C ILE A 71 13.36 7.96 8.19
N ASP A 72 13.79 6.77 7.76
CA ASP A 72 15.00 6.58 6.96
C ASP A 72 14.66 6.44 5.47
N GLY A 73 15.69 6.48 4.62
CA GLY A 73 15.56 6.33 3.17
C GLY A 73 15.29 7.63 2.42
N ILE A 74 14.68 7.49 1.25
CA ILE A 74 14.35 8.59 0.34
C ILE A 74 12.87 8.46 -0.04
N SER A 75 12.15 9.57 -0.05
CA SER A 75 10.76 9.60 -0.47
C SER A 75 10.42 10.86 -1.25
N ALA A 76 9.16 10.97 -1.66
CA ALA A 76 8.62 12.16 -2.30
C ALA A 76 8.54 13.39 -1.37
N ILE A 77 8.80 13.22 -0.06
CA ILE A 77 8.82 14.29 0.95
C ILE A 77 10.20 14.30 1.62
N PRO A 78 11.22 14.92 1.01
CA PRO A 78 12.61 14.78 1.47
C PRO A 78 12.88 15.30 2.90
N TYR A 79 12.12 16.28 3.34
CA TYR A 79 12.32 16.98 4.61
C TYR A 79 11.76 16.26 5.85
N ILE A 80 11.14 15.07 5.71
CA ILE A 80 10.67 14.27 6.85
C ILE A 80 11.67 13.23 7.33
N HIS A 81 12.84 13.15 6.70
CA HIS A 81 13.85 12.11 6.94
C HIS A 81 14.99 12.55 7.86
N GLY A 82 15.57 11.59 8.60
CA GLY A 82 16.88 11.71 9.23
C GLY A 82 16.92 12.50 10.54
N PHE A 83 15.79 12.79 11.19
CA PHE A 83 15.72 13.45 12.49
C PHE A 83 14.62 12.83 13.37
N ASP A 84 14.59 13.20 14.66
CA ASP A 84 13.54 12.74 15.60
C ASP A 84 12.20 13.43 15.30
N ILE A 85 11.51 12.92 14.29
CA ILE A 85 10.21 13.44 13.85
C ILE A 85 9.11 13.19 14.89
N TYR A 86 9.22 12.15 15.70
CA TYR A 86 8.23 11.85 16.75
C TYR A 86 8.21 12.91 17.82
N SER A 87 9.38 13.35 18.33
CA SER A 87 9.46 14.40 19.34
C SER A 87 8.90 15.74 18.83
N GLU A 88 9.16 16.07 17.58
CA GLU A 88 8.63 17.27 16.94
C GLU A 88 7.09 17.24 16.85
N LEU A 89 6.53 16.09 16.45
CA LEU A 89 5.08 15.93 16.32
C LEU A 89 4.38 15.81 17.68
N GLU A 90 4.95 15.08 18.64
CA GLU A 90 4.41 14.99 20.01
C GLU A 90 4.38 16.37 20.68
N ALA A 91 5.43 17.18 20.50
CA ALA A 91 5.44 18.56 20.97
C ALA A 91 4.37 19.42 20.29
N ALA A 92 4.13 19.20 18.99
CA ALA A 92 3.15 19.96 18.22
C ALA A 92 1.69 19.59 18.57
N PHE A 93 1.41 18.33 18.91
CA PHE A 93 0.05 17.84 19.18
C PHE A 93 -0.30 17.74 20.66
N GLY A 94 0.70 17.58 21.54
CA GLY A 94 0.50 17.37 22.98
C GLY A 94 -0.07 16.01 23.35
N VAL A 95 -0.04 15.03 22.44
CA VAL A 95 -0.54 13.66 22.60
C VAL A 95 0.45 12.67 21.96
N PRO A 96 0.38 11.35 22.30
CA PRO A 96 1.22 10.35 21.66
C PRO A 96 1.04 10.31 20.14
N VAL A 97 2.14 10.07 19.43
CA VAL A 97 2.17 9.95 17.96
C VAL A 97 2.71 8.58 17.56
N THR A 98 2.07 7.96 16.59
CA THR A 98 2.59 6.77 15.90
C THR A 98 2.77 7.07 14.42
N ILE A 99 3.85 6.54 13.84
CA ILE A 99 4.11 6.63 12.40
C ILE A 99 4.34 5.22 11.87
N GLU A 100 3.79 4.92 10.70
CA GLU A 100 4.06 3.68 9.99
C GLU A 100 4.19 3.97 8.48
N ASN A 101 4.91 3.10 7.78
CA ASN A 101 5.05 3.17 6.32
C ASN A 101 3.69 3.10 5.62
N ASP A 102 3.55 3.77 4.49
CA ASP A 102 2.30 3.89 3.73
C ASP A 102 1.75 2.53 3.23
N ALA A 103 2.61 1.66 2.68
CA ALA A 103 2.19 0.31 2.29
C ALA A 103 1.80 -0.54 3.51
N ASN A 104 2.54 -0.41 4.62
CA ASN A 104 2.19 -1.07 5.87
C ASN A 104 0.85 -0.59 6.41
N CYS A 105 0.59 0.72 6.42
CA CYS A 105 -0.71 1.25 6.80
C CYS A 105 -1.84 0.67 5.94
N ALA A 106 -1.68 0.68 4.61
CA ALA A 106 -2.68 0.10 3.73
C ALA A 106 -2.93 -1.39 4.02
N GLY A 107 -1.86 -2.16 4.25
CA GLY A 107 -1.95 -3.57 4.65
C GLY A 107 -2.61 -3.77 6.00
N MET A 108 -2.32 -2.93 6.99
CA MET A 108 -2.93 -2.99 8.33
C MET A 108 -4.43 -2.72 8.29
N ALA A 109 -4.89 -1.78 7.46
CA ALA A 109 -6.32 -1.54 7.25
C ALA A 109 -7.03 -2.82 6.78
N GLU A 110 -6.46 -3.47 5.76
CA GLU A 110 -7.02 -4.69 5.20
C GLU A 110 -6.94 -5.88 6.16
N PHE A 111 -5.82 -6.01 6.87
CA PHE A 111 -5.59 -7.12 7.77
C PHE A 111 -6.48 -7.06 9.02
N TYR A 112 -6.57 -5.92 9.67
CA TYR A 112 -7.32 -5.83 10.92
C TYR A 112 -8.81 -5.58 10.74
N GLN A 113 -9.24 -4.97 9.62
CA GLN A 113 -10.62 -4.52 9.46
C GLN A 113 -11.25 -4.86 8.10
N GLY A 114 -10.44 -5.20 7.09
CA GLY A 114 -10.87 -5.46 5.72
C GLY A 114 -10.82 -6.94 5.33
N ALA A 115 -10.40 -7.18 4.10
CA ALA A 115 -10.38 -8.49 3.45
C ALA A 115 -9.56 -9.56 4.18
N GLY A 116 -8.62 -9.14 5.04
CA GLY A 116 -7.71 -10.00 5.80
C GLY A 116 -8.13 -10.35 7.22
N LYS A 117 -9.20 -9.78 7.76
CA LYS A 117 -9.57 -9.81 9.19
C LYS A 117 -9.78 -11.21 9.81
N GLU A 118 -9.99 -12.23 8.99
CA GLU A 118 -10.25 -13.60 9.45
C GLU A 118 -8.99 -14.49 9.43
N PHE A 119 -7.84 -13.95 9.00
CA PHE A 119 -6.61 -14.69 8.80
C PHE A 119 -5.53 -14.29 9.81
N GLN A 120 -4.57 -15.19 10.04
CA GLN A 120 -3.41 -14.93 10.89
C GLN A 120 -2.14 -14.70 10.06
N GLN A 121 -2.13 -15.18 8.83
CA GLN A 121 -1.01 -15.07 7.91
C GLN A 121 -1.52 -14.50 6.59
N ALA A 122 -1.11 -13.28 6.28
CA ALA A 122 -1.56 -12.61 5.08
C ALA A 122 -0.42 -11.84 4.41
N ALA A 123 -0.46 -11.79 3.07
CA ALA A 123 0.35 -10.87 2.29
C ALA A 123 -0.57 -9.85 1.62
N PHE A 124 -0.31 -8.57 1.81
CA PHE A 124 -0.97 -7.49 1.09
C PHE A 124 -0.03 -6.97 0.00
N VAL A 125 -0.52 -6.90 -1.23
CA VAL A 125 0.24 -6.46 -2.41
C VAL A 125 -0.46 -5.27 -3.02
N VAL A 126 0.10 -4.07 -2.84
CA VAL A 126 -0.45 -2.84 -3.41
C VAL A 126 0.21 -2.55 -4.76
N ILE A 127 -0.60 -2.39 -5.81
CA ILE A 127 -0.15 -2.20 -7.18
C ILE A 127 -0.63 -0.84 -7.69
N GLY A 128 0.31 0.09 -7.77
CA GLY A 128 0.14 1.44 -8.28
C GLY A 128 1.13 1.75 -9.39
N THR A 129 1.90 2.82 -9.27
CA THR A 129 3.05 3.12 -10.15
C THR A 129 4.14 2.06 -10.00
N GLY A 130 4.37 1.60 -8.78
CA GLY A 130 5.21 0.46 -8.41
C GLY A 130 4.37 -0.61 -7.73
N VAL A 131 5.05 -1.61 -7.16
CA VAL A 131 4.48 -2.62 -6.29
C VAL A 131 5.08 -2.43 -4.90
N GLY A 132 4.22 -2.25 -3.91
CA GLY A 132 4.56 -2.31 -2.50
C GLY A 132 3.90 -3.53 -1.86
N GLY A 133 4.15 -3.74 -0.57
CA GLY A 133 3.44 -4.79 0.11
C GLY A 133 3.69 -4.82 1.61
N THR A 134 2.96 -5.70 2.25
CA THR A 134 2.98 -5.89 3.70
C THR A 134 2.79 -7.37 3.99
N LEU A 135 3.51 -7.87 4.97
CA LEU A 135 3.42 -9.27 5.40
C LEU A 135 2.96 -9.33 6.85
N PHE A 136 1.98 -10.19 7.12
CA PHE A 136 1.52 -10.52 8.48
C PHE A 136 1.80 -11.98 8.77
N GLN A 137 2.36 -12.25 9.96
CA GLN A 137 2.62 -13.59 10.45
C GLN A 137 2.16 -13.70 11.91
N ASN A 138 1.34 -14.68 12.21
CA ASN A 138 0.73 -14.88 13.53
C ASN A 138 -0.03 -13.63 14.05
N GLY A 139 -0.70 -12.92 13.16
CA GLY A 139 -1.43 -11.71 13.51
C GLY A 139 -0.61 -10.43 13.61
N GLU A 140 0.72 -10.52 13.44
CA GLU A 140 1.65 -9.40 13.62
C GLU A 140 2.27 -8.95 12.29
N LEU A 141 2.48 -7.66 12.15
CA LEU A 141 3.18 -7.05 11.02
C LEU A 141 4.65 -7.43 11.01
N VAL A 142 5.12 -8.02 9.91
CA VAL A 142 6.52 -8.38 9.70
C VAL A 142 7.27 -7.23 9.04
N ARG A 143 7.97 -6.43 9.83
CA ARG A 143 8.80 -5.32 9.33
C ARG A 143 10.16 -5.78 8.78
N GLY A 144 10.63 -6.95 9.21
CA GLY A 144 11.96 -7.46 8.89
C GLY A 144 13.09 -6.76 9.65
N ALA A 145 14.28 -7.35 9.62
CA ALA A 145 15.45 -6.85 10.36
C ALA A 145 15.97 -5.49 9.85
N HIS A 146 15.68 -5.13 8.62
CA HIS A 146 16.13 -3.91 7.96
C HIS A 146 14.96 -3.03 7.47
N LEU A 147 13.74 -3.28 7.98
CA LEU A 147 12.50 -2.57 7.61
C LEU A 147 12.08 -2.76 6.14
N TYR A 148 12.52 -3.85 5.50
CA TYR A 148 12.14 -4.23 4.13
C TYR A 148 11.16 -5.43 4.07
N GLY A 149 10.51 -5.77 5.19
CA GLY A 149 9.49 -6.81 5.20
C GLY A 149 8.33 -6.41 4.28
N GLY A 150 7.98 -7.27 3.32
CA GLY A 150 6.91 -6.96 2.37
C GLY A 150 7.31 -6.14 1.15
N GLU A 151 8.56 -5.73 0.97
CA GLU A 151 9.05 -5.01 -0.21
C GLU A 151 9.04 -5.88 -1.48
N PHE A 152 7.87 -6.43 -1.82
CA PHE A 152 7.68 -7.35 -2.94
C PHE A 152 8.04 -6.73 -4.29
N GLY A 153 7.92 -5.41 -4.40
CA GLY A 153 8.25 -4.69 -5.62
C GLY A 153 9.70 -4.82 -6.06
N LEU A 154 10.61 -5.16 -5.14
CA LEU A 154 12.03 -5.37 -5.41
C LEU A 154 12.38 -6.80 -5.82
N MET A 155 11.44 -7.75 -5.75
CA MET A 155 11.68 -9.11 -6.24
C MET A 155 12.03 -9.10 -7.73
N ILE A 156 13.13 -9.75 -8.09
CA ILE A 156 13.54 -9.91 -9.50
C ILE A 156 12.67 -11.00 -10.13
N LEU A 157 11.95 -10.68 -11.20
CA LEU A 157 11.07 -11.62 -11.89
C LEU A 157 11.65 -12.13 -13.20
N ASP A 158 12.21 -11.24 -14.03
CA ASP A 158 12.71 -11.60 -15.35
C ASP A 158 13.85 -10.70 -15.79
N GLN A 159 14.93 -11.29 -16.33
CA GLN A 159 16.11 -10.61 -16.93
C GLN A 159 16.64 -9.43 -16.07
N GLY A 160 16.68 -9.61 -14.75
CA GLY A 160 17.13 -8.59 -13.80
C GLY A 160 16.13 -7.46 -13.53
N LYS A 161 14.94 -7.51 -14.11
CA LYS A 161 13.87 -6.53 -13.85
C LYS A 161 13.00 -6.96 -12.66
N THR A 162 12.62 -5.96 -11.88
CA THR A 162 11.84 -6.15 -10.66
C THR A 162 10.34 -6.32 -10.92
N PHE A 163 9.62 -6.79 -9.90
CA PHE A 163 8.16 -6.87 -9.96
C PHE A 163 7.53 -5.50 -10.21
N SER A 164 8.02 -4.42 -9.57
CA SER A 164 7.57 -3.06 -9.85
C SER A 164 7.77 -2.65 -11.32
N GLN A 165 8.86 -3.08 -11.95
CA GLN A 165 9.17 -2.73 -13.34
C GLN A 165 8.39 -3.55 -14.38
N LEU A 166 7.78 -4.65 -13.99
CA LEU A 166 7.12 -5.57 -14.91
C LEU A 166 5.61 -5.71 -14.67
N GLY A 167 5.19 -5.77 -13.40
CA GLY A 167 3.87 -6.19 -12.96
C GLY A 167 2.89 -5.05 -12.66
N THR A 168 3.07 -3.84 -13.19
CA THR A 168 2.13 -2.72 -12.98
C THR A 168 1.44 -2.30 -14.26
N ALA A 169 0.22 -1.76 -14.15
CA ALA A 169 -0.51 -1.21 -15.30
C ALA A 169 0.21 0.01 -15.91
N VAL A 170 0.95 0.77 -15.12
CA VAL A 170 1.77 1.90 -15.59
C VAL A 170 2.89 1.39 -16.51
N GLN A 171 3.63 0.37 -16.07
CA GLN A 171 4.70 -0.23 -16.86
C GLN A 171 4.16 -0.93 -18.13
N MET A 172 2.98 -1.53 -18.06
CA MET A 172 2.27 -2.05 -19.23
C MET A 172 1.99 -0.95 -20.24
N ALA A 173 1.45 0.19 -19.79
CA ALA A 173 1.17 1.34 -20.66
C ALA A 173 2.45 1.91 -21.28
N TRP A 174 3.52 2.03 -20.51
CA TRP A 174 4.81 2.51 -21.05
C TRP A 174 5.38 1.57 -22.12
N ARG A 175 5.33 0.25 -21.91
CA ARG A 175 5.74 -0.72 -22.93
C ARG A 175 4.87 -0.64 -24.19
N TYR A 176 3.56 -0.44 -24.02
CA TYR A 176 2.66 -0.23 -25.14
C TYR A 176 3.01 1.04 -25.93
N CYS A 177 3.17 2.19 -25.24
CA CYS A 177 3.57 3.46 -25.86
C CYS A 177 4.90 3.36 -26.64
N ASP A 178 5.91 2.71 -26.02
CA ASP A 178 7.22 2.49 -26.67
C ASP A 178 7.05 1.69 -27.98
N ARG A 179 6.18 0.69 -28.01
CA ARG A 179 5.95 -0.16 -29.20
C ARG A 179 5.22 0.55 -30.31
N ILE A 180 4.35 1.50 -30.02
CA ILE A 180 3.61 2.28 -31.02
C ILE A 180 4.26 3.63 -31.35
N GLY A 181 5.39 3.95 -30.68
CA GLY A 181 6.21 5.13 -30.96
C GLY A 181 5.61 6.45 -30.45
N VAL A 182 4.87 6.45 -29.34
CA VAL A 182 4.31 7.66 -28.71
C VAL A 182 4.92 7.89 -27.31
N ASP A 183 4.77 9.11 -26.77
CA ASP A 183 5.23 9.44 -25.42
C ASP A 183 4.50 8.59 -24.37
N ARG A 184 5.24 8.16 -23.34
CA ARG A 184 4.72 7.29 -22.26
C ARG A 184 3.62 7.91 -21.42
N THR A 185 3.45 9.24 -21.46
CA THR A 185 2.38 9.96 -20.77
C THR A 185 1.07 10.02 -21.56
N THR A 186 1.08 9.58 -22.84
CA THR A 186 -0.04 9.71 -23.77
C THR A 186 -1.18 8.73 -23.47
N ILE A 187 -0.85 7.52 -23.01
CA ILE A 187 -1.81 6.41 -22.86
C ILE A 187 -1.69 5.82 -21.47
N THR A 188 -2.82 5.70 -20.77
CA THR A 188 -2.92 5.11 -19.45
C THR A 188 -3.03 3.59 -19.48
N GLY A 189 -2.79 2.92 -18.35
CA GLY A 189 -3.01 1.47 -18.23
C GLY A 189 -4.46 1.07 -18.49
N GLU A 190 -5.43 1.91 -18.09
CA GLU A 190 -6.84 1.68 -18.34
C GLU A 190 -7.16 1.70 -19.84
N GLU A 191 -6.60 2.66 -20.57
CA GLU A 191 -6.75 2.75 -22.02
C GLU A 191 -6.12 1.56 -22.75
N VAL A 192 -4.98 1.02 -22.26
CA VAL A 192 -4.39 -0.20 -22.86
C VAL A 192 -5.28 -1.41 -22.63
N PHE A 193 -5.90 -1.55 -21.46
CA PHE A 193 -6.90 -2.60 -21.24
C PHE A 193 -8.08 -2.47 -22.20
N GLN A 194 -8.61 -1.25 -22.40
CA GLN A 194 -9.72 -1.02 -23.33
C GLN A 194 -9.32 -1.36 -24.76
N ARG A 195 -8.15 -0.94 -25.22
CA ARG A 195 -7.66 -1.25 -26.58
C ARG A 195 -7.48 -2.75 -26.79
N ALA A 196 -7.07 -3.49 -25.78
CA ALA A 196 -7.01 -4.95 -25.86
C ALA A 196 -8.38 -5.58 -26.03
N GLU A 197 -9.39 -5.09 -25.31
CA GLU A 197 -10.80 -5.50 -25.46
C GLU A 197 -11.34 -5.17 -26.86
N ASP A 198 -10.91 -4.07 -27.47
CA ASP A 198 -11.27 -3.63 -28.83
C ASP A 198 -10.46 -4.38 -29.92
N GLY A 199 -9.55 -5.29 -29.57
CA GLY A 199 -8.84 -6.16 -30.49
C GLY A 199 -7.48 -5.65 -30.98
N ASP A 200 -6.89 -4.60 -30.37
CA ASP A 200 -5.52 -4.16 -30.67
C ASP A 200 -4.51 -5.26 -30.27
N ALA A 201 -3.83 -5.81 -31.27
CA ALA A 201 -2.91 -6.93 -31.09
C ALA A 201 -1.72 -6.60 -30.15
N ILE A 202 -1.20 -5.36 -30.20
CA ILE A 202 -0.09 -4.92 -29.34
C ILE A 202 -0.59 -4.78 -27.91
N ALA A 203 -1.78 -4.21 -27.71
CA ALA A 203 -2.39 -4.09 -26.39
C ALA A 203 -2.68 -5.46 -25.77
N ILE A 204 -3.22 -6.41 -26.55
CA ILE A 204 -3.46 -7.80 -26.10
C ILE A 204 -2.16 -8.43 -25.60
N GLU A 205 -1.06 -8.30 -26.33
CA GLU A 205 0.24 -8.85 -25.91
C GLU A 205 0.74 -8.21 -24.60
N GLU A 206 0.65 -6.87 -24.45
CA GLU A 206 1.12 -6.18 -23.25
C GLU A 206 0.24 -6.47 -22.03
N VAL A 207 -1.07 -6.59 -22.20
CA VAL A 207 -2.01 -7.04 -21.15
C VAL A 207 -1.69 -8.47 -20.72
N ASN A 208 -1.41 -9.39 -21.65
CA ASN A 208 -1.01 -10.75 -21.31
C ASN A 208 0.31 -10.80 -20.53
N LYS A 209 1.29 -9.97 -20.89
CA LYS A 209 2.55 -9.85 -20.14
C LYS A 209 2.30 -9.32 -18.74
N PHE A 210 1.47 -8.28 -18.59
CA PHE A 210 1.09 -7.73 -17.29
C PHE A 210 0.53 -8.82 -16.37
N TYR A 211 -0.49 -9.54 -16.80
CA TYR A 211 -1.08 -10.62 -16.01
C TYR A 211 -0.12 -11.76 -15.70
N ASN A 212 0.77 -12.10 -16.64
CA ASN A 212 1.80 -13.13 -16.41
C ASN A 212 2.78 -12.70 -15.31
N TYR A 213 3.29 -11.47 -15.36
CA TYR A 213 4.20 -10.98 -14.31
C TYR A 213 3.51 -10.79 -12.97
N LEU A 214 2.25 -10.35 -12.98
CA LEU A 214 1.44 -10.29 -11.77
C LEU A 214 1.30 -11.67 -11.13
N ALA A 215 0.86 -12.67 -11.89
CA ALA A 215 0.72 -14.04 -11.40
C ALA A 215 2.07 -14.64 -10.94
N GLN A 216 3.18 -14.35 -11.63
CA GLN A 216 4.52 -14.79 -11.24
C GLN A 216 4.96 -14.19 -9.91
N GLY A 217 4.69 -12.89 -9.69
CA GLY A 217 4.97 -12.24 -8.41
C GLY A 217 4.16 -12.86 -7.28
N LEU A 218 2.86 -13.05 -7.47
CA LEU A 218 1.97 -13.67 -6.47
C LEU A 218 2.36 -15.15 -6.19
N PHE A 219 2.74 -15.91 -7.23
CA PHE A 219 3.27 -17.25 -7.08
C PHE A 219 4.53 -17.26 -6.20
N SER A 220 5.46 -16.35 -6.47
CA SER A 220 6.70 -16.24 -5.68
C SER A 220 6.42 -15.88 -4.22
N ILE A 221 5.48 -14.97 -3.95
CA ILE A 221 5.04 -14.60 -2.60
C ILE A 221 4.43 -15.81 -1.90
N GLN A 222 3.55 -16.57 -2.58
CA GLN A 222 2.93 -17.75 -1.99
C GLN A 222 3.98 -18.75 -1.50
N PHE A 223 4.96 -19.10 -2.34
CA PHE A 223 5.95 -20.12 -1.97
C PHE A 223 7.12 -19.59 -1.12
N ALA A 224 7.27 -18.28 -0.98
CA ALA A 224 8.25 -17.70 -0.07
C ALA A 224 7.72 -17.55 1.36
N PHE A 225 6.44 -17.29 1.55
CA PHE A 225 5.85 -16.91 2.84
C PHE A 225 4.68 -17.81 3.27
N ASP A 226 4.11 -18.56 2.35
CA ASP A 226 2.94 -19.45 2.54
C ASP A 226 1.80 -18.77 3.33
N PRO A 227 1.32 -17.59 2.89
CA PRO A 227 0.22 -16.91 3.56
C PRO A 227 -1.11 -17.64 3.32
N GLU A 228 -2.04 -17.55 4.28
CA GLU A 228 -3.40 -18.06 4.14
C GLU A 228 -4.19 -17.29 3.07
N VAL A 229 -3.85 -16.00 2.86
CA VAL A 229 -4.48 -15.14 1.86
C VAL A 229 -3.47 -14.13 1.30
N ILE A 230 -3.58 -13.86 -0.01
CA ILE A 230 -2.91 -12.70 -0.63
C ILE A 230 -3.99 -11.69 -1.01
N ILE A 231 -3.85 -10.45 -0.55
CA ILE A 231 -4.81 -9.38 -0.81
C ILE A 231 -4.20 -8.41 -1.81
N ILE A 232 -4.88 -8.16 -2.93
CA ILE A 232 -4.43 -7.22 -3.96
C ILE A 232 -5.14 -5.87 -3.75
N GLY A 233 -4.34 -4.82 -3.58
CA GLY A 233 -4.78 -3.43 -3.49
C GLY A 233 -4.22 -2.56 -4.60
N GLY A 234 -4.49 -1.25 -4.48
CA GLY A 234 -4.09 -0.25 -5.45
C GLY A 234 -5.05 -0.14 -6.65
N GLY A 235 -4.71 0.71 -7.62
CA GLY A 235 -5.60 1.03 -8.74
C GLY A 235 -6.03 -0.18 -9.56
N VAL A 236 -5.17 -1.17 -9.70
CA VAL A 236 -5.44 -2.39 -10.47
C VAL A 236 -6.57 -3.25 -9.87
N SER A 237 -6.81 -3.15 -8.56
CA SER A 237 -7.87 -3.92 -7.88
C SER A 237 -9.28 -3.57 -8.36
N ALA A 238 -9.45 -2.43 -9.04
CA ALA A 238 -10.72 -2.04 -9.64
C ALA A 238 -11.00 -2.69 -11.00
N LYS A 239 -10.01 -3.35 -11.62
CA LYS A 239 -10.17 -3.99 -12.94
C LYS A 239 -11.08 -5.22 -12.83
N LYS A 240 -12.18 -5.21 -13.57
CA LYS A 240 -13.06 -6.39 -13.69
C LYS A 240 -12.30 -7.56 -14.30
N GLY A 241 -12.55 -8.76 -13.80
CA GLY A 241 -11.90 -9.98 -14.29
C GLY A 241 -10.46 -10.17 -13.79
N LEU A 242 -9.94 -9.29 -12.91
CA LEU A 242 -8.57 -9.41 -12.40
C LEU A 242 -8.34 -10.75 -11.71
N LEU A 243 -9.23 -11.15 -10.82
CA LEU A 243 -9.08 -12.40 -10.05
C LEU A 243 -9.13 -13.63 -10.96
N GLU A 244 -10.04 -13.64 -11.92
CA GLU A 244 -10.20 -14.72 -12.90
C GLU A 244 -8.94 -14.90 -13.75
N GLU A 245 -8.36 -13.80 -14.23
CA GLU A 245 -7.14 -13.78 -15.02
C GLU A 245 -5.91 -14.25 -14.21
N VAL A 246 -5.83 -13.81 -12.94
CA VAL A 246 -4.76 -14.23 -12.03
C VAL A 246 -4.90 -15.72 -11.68
N ASP A 247 -6.09 -16.17 -11.31
CA ASP A 247 -6.39 -17.57 -10.95
C ASP A 247 -6.04 -18.54 -12.08
N GLN A 248 -6.45 -18.23 -13.31
CA GLN A 248 -6.12 -19.06 -14.48
C GLN A 248 -4.61 -19.24 -14.69
N ARG A 249 -3.85 -18.15 -14.51
CA ARG A 249 -2.39 -18.19 -14.67
C ARG A 249 -1.70 -18.92 -13.53
N LEU A 250 -2.15 -18.70 -12.29
CA LEU A 250 -1.63 -19.43 -11.13
C LEU A 250 -1.88 -20.93 -11.28
N LYS A 251 -3.09 -21.35 -11.65
CA LYS A 251 -3.39 -22.76 -11.93
C LYS A 251 -2.47 -23.37 -13.00
N LYS A 252 -2.20 -22.64 -14.07
CA LYS A 252 -1.26 -23.09 -15.10
C LYS A 252 0.17 -23.19 -14.57
N MET A 253 0.63 -22.22 -13.76
CA MET A 253 1.96 -22.28 -13.16
C MET A 253 2.08 -23.46 -12.19
N LEU A 254 1.07 -23.68 -11.35
CA LEU A 254 1.02 -24.79 -10.41
C LEU A 254 1.01 -26.14 -11.12
N ALA A 255 0.21 -26.30 -12.18
CA ALA A 255 0.17 -27.52 -12.97
C ALA A 255 1.55 -27.87 -13.60
N ASN A 256 2.30 -26.85 -14.02
CA ASN A 256 3.67 -27.03 -14.53
C ASN A 256 4.64 -27.54 -13.46
N GLN A 257 4.31 -27.39 -12.17
CA GLN A 257 5.07 -27.91 -11.03
C GLN A 257 4.44 -29.20 -10.44
N ALA A 258 3.45 -29.79 -11.12
CA ALA A 258 2.66 -30.92 -10.62
C ALA A 258 1.91 -30.65 -9.28
N LEU A 259 1.59 -29.37 -9.00
CA LEU A 259 0.81 -28.94 -7.84
C LEU A 259 -0.61 -28.63 -8.30
N THR A 260 -1.48 -29.63 -8.36
CA THR A 260 -2.85 -29.48 -8.88
C THR A 260 -3.92 -29.36 -7.79
N ASP A 261 -3.59 -29.76 -6.57
CA ASP A 261 -4.55 -29.84 -5.45
C ASP A 261 -4.56 -28.57 -4.58
N PHE A 262 -3.81 -27.55 -4.98
CA PHE A 262 -3.67 -26.29 -4.26
C PHE A 262 -3.80 -25.10 -5.21
N VAL A 263 -4.50 -24.07 -4.79
CA VAL A 263 -4.52 -22.74 -5.43
C VAL A 263 -4.47 -21.69 -4.35
N PRO A 264 -3.57 -20.70 -4.42
CA PRO A 264 -3.52 -19.58 -3.48
C PRO A 264 -4.87 -18.86 -3.39
N LEU A 265 -5.30 -18.54 -2.18
CA LEU A 265 -6.47 -17.69 -1.98
C LEU A 265 -6.09 -16.24 -2.25
N ILE A 266 -6.68 -15.66 -3.30
CA ILE A 266 -6.48 -14.24 -3.65
C ILE A 266 -7.78 -13.47 -3.38
N LYS A 267 -7.68 -12.35 -2.67
CA LYS A 267 -8.79 -11.40 -2.46
C LYS A 267 -8.44 -10.01 -2.98
N LEU A 268 -9.44 -9.19 -3.23
CA LEU A 268 -9.26 -7.75 -3.47
C LEU A 268 -9.43 -6.99 -2.16
N CYS A 269 -8.80 -5.82 -2.08
CA CYS A 269 -8.90 -4.93 -0.93
C CYS A 269 -10.31 -4.33 -0.78
N ASP A 270 -10.72 -4.11 0.48
CA ASP A 270 -11.97 -3.44 0.84
C ASP A 270 -11.78 -1.92 0.95
N TYR A 271 -10.65 -1.47 1.56
CA TYR A 271 -10.31 -0.06 1.77
C TYR A 271 -9.49 0.47 0.60
N ARG A 272 -10.05 1.26 -0.26
CA ARG A 272 -9.37 1.83 -1.43
C ARG A 272 -8.54 3.07 -1.06
N ASN A 273 -9.12 4.26 -1.26
CA ASN A 273 -8.43 5.54 -1.05
C ASN A 273 -8.23 5.92 0.43
N ASP A 274 -8.94 5.30 1.35
CA ASP A 274 -8.88 5.57 2.78
C ASP A 274 -8.01 4.58 3.56
N ALA A 275 -7.45 3.56 2.88
CA ALA A 275 -6.67 2.49 3.50
C ALA A 275 -5.55 3.01 4.43
N ASN A 276 -4.78 3.99 3.97
CA ASN A 276 -3.66 4.54 4.74
C ASN A 276 -4.13 5.23 6.02
N LEU A 277 -5.24 5.96 6.00
CA LEU A 277 -5.81 6.61 7.19
C LEU A 277 -6.34 5.57 8.19
N VAL A 278 -7.05 4.55 7.70
CA VAL A 278 -7.56 3.45 8.52
C VAL A 278 -6.40 2.66 9.13
N GLY A 279 -5.36 2.38 8.35
CA GLY A 279 -4.16 1.69 8.82
C GLY A 279 -3.35 2.48 9.84
N ALA A 280 -3.25 3.80 9.68
CA ALA A 280 -2.62 4.67 10.67
C ALA A 280 -3.37 4.63 12.02
N ALA A 281 -4.71 4.58 11.99
CA ALA A 281 -5.51 4.36 13.19
C ALA A 281 -5.28 2.96 13.79
N ALA A 282 -5.24 1.93 12.95
CA ALA A 282 -5.00 0.56 13.39
C ALA A 282 -3.60 0.40 14.02
N ASN A 283 -2.58 1.04 13.45
CA ASN A 283 -1.22 1.07 14.04
C ASN A 283 -1.23 1.73 15.42
N PHE A 284 -1.92 2.86 15.56
CA PHE A 284 -2.06 3.52 16.86
C PHE A 284 -2.75 2.60 17.88
N GLN A 285 -3.86 1.98 17.51
CA GLN A 285 -4.60 1.06 18.38
C GLN A 285 -3.79 -0.18 18.79
N ALA A 286 -2.95 -0.71 17.89
CA ALA A 286 -2.08 -1.84 18.18
C ALA A 286 -0.98 -1.50 19.20
N LEU A 287 -0.42 -0.28 19.12
CA LEU A 287 0.64 0.18 20.03
C LEU A 287 0.10 0.74 21.36
N TYR A 288 -1.12 1.27 21.35
CA TYR A 288 -1.83 1.80 22.53
C TYR A 288 -3.18 1.09 22.70
N PRO A 289 -3.17 -0.21 23.05
CA PRO A 289 -4.40 -0.97 23.20
C PRO A 289 -5.26 -0.37 24.32
N ARG A 290 -6.53 -0.15 24.02
CA ARG A 290 -7.49 0.24 25.06
C ARG A 290 -7.58 -0.89 26.05
N ASN A 291 -7.25 -0.63 27.31
CA ASN A 291 -7.57 -1.58 28.37
C ASN A 291 -9.07 -1.84 28.32
N SER A 292 -9.46 -3.06 27.93
CA SER A 292 -10.86 -3.51 28.04
C SER A 292 -11.26 -3.36 29.53
N ARG A 293 -12.05 -2.31 29.81
CA ARG A 293 -12.70 -2.16 31.10
C ARG A 293 -13.89 -3.10 31.20
#